data_01d6dec6a7ffe5448ed5df6166580640
#
_entry.id   01d6dec6a7ffe5448ed5df6166580640
#
_cell.length_a   1.000
_cell.length_b   1.000
_cell.length_c   1.000
_cell.angle_alpha   90.00
_cell.angle_beta   90.00
_cell.angle_gamma   90.00
#
_symmetry.space_group_name_H-M   'P 1'
#
loop_
_entity.id
_entity.type
_entity.pdbx_description
1 polymer ?
#
loop_
_entity_poly.entity_id
_entity_poly.type
_entity_poly.pdbx_seq_one_letter_code
_entity_poly.pdbx_strand_id
1 'polypeptide(L)'
;AQRIATEIVAASQNRINDLNNQSRSDVMRYATEDLETALARLKAAREALSRFRTRTQIVDPSADIQGRMGVLNNLQQQLAQALIDNDIVLGTTQQNDPRREQAARRIQVIRDRIADERKTFSSDVETNIAGENYPALIAEFESLTVDLQFAEETYRASLAAVDVARANASRQTLYLAPYITPTLPQTAEFPQRIMLSGLIGLFLLLAWSIGALIYYSVRDRN
;
A
#
# COMPACT_ATOMS: atom_id res chain seq x y z
N ALA A 1 -46.24 11.31 -24.89
CA ALA A 1 -45.19 10.26 -25.00
C ALA A 1 -43.80 10.89 -25.20
N GLN A 2 -43.54 11.66 -26.27
CA GLN A 2 -42.24 12.25 -26.58
C GLN A 2 -41.67 13.10 -25.41
N ARG A 3 -42.49 14.00 -24.86
CA ARG A 3 -42.09 14.87 -23.75
C ARG A 3 -41.65 14.08 -22.50
N ILE A 4 -42.34 13.01 -22.18
CA ILE A 4 -41.99 12.11 -21.08
C ILE A 4 -40.66 11.41 -21.38
N ALA A 5 -40.47 10.90 -22.58
CA ALA A 5 -39.22 10.24 -22.98
C ALA A 5 -38.02 11.20 -22.93
N THR A 6 -38.21 12.46 -23.40
CA THR A 6 -37.15 13.51 -23.33
C THR A 6 -36.80 13.83 -21.87
N GLU A 7 -37.79 13.98 -20.99
CA GLU A 7 -37.58 14.23 -19.57
C GLU A 7 -36.84 13.05 -18.88
N ILE A 8 -37.19 11.79 -19.21
CA ILE A 8 -36.52 10.61 -18.71
C ILE A 8 -35.04 10.61 -19.14
N VAL A 9 -34.74 10.90 -20.38
CA VAL A 9 -33.36 10.97 -20.88
C VAL A 9 -32.58 12.07 -20.16
N ALA A 10 -33.15 13.26 -20.02
CA ALA A 10 -32.54 14.40 -19.34
C ALA A 10 -32.27 14.07 -17.83
N ALA A 11 -33.27 13.49 -17.14
CA ALA A 11 -33.12 13.06 -15.76
C ALA A 11 -32.06 11.97 -15.59
N SER A 12 -31.98 11.02 -16.52
CA SER A 12 -30.98 9.97 -16.55
C SER A 12 -29.58 10.54 -16.77
N GLN A 13 -29.40 11.49 -17.68
CA GLN A 13 -28.12 12.17 -17.90
C GLN A 13 -27.65 12.93 -16.65
N ASN A 14 -28.54 13.69 -16.02
CA ASN A 14 -28.21 14.38 -14.79
C ASN A 14 -27.80 13.41 -13.69
N ARG A 15 -28.54 12.30 -13.52
CA ARG A 15 -28.24 11.28 -12.51
C ARG A 15 -26.89 10.60 -12.75
N ILE A 16 -26.57 10.27 -14.01
CA ILE A 16 -25.26 9.70 -14.37
C ILE A 16 -24.13 10.68 -14.10
N ASN A 17 -24.33 11.97 -14.42
CA ASN A 17 -23.34 13.00 -14.13
C ASN A 17 -23.12 13.18 -12.63
N ASP A 18 -24.18 13.18 -11.82
CA ASP A 18 -24.09 13.28 -10.36
C ASP A 18 -23.35 12.09 -9.77
N LEU A 19 -23.70 10.86 -10.17
CA LEU A 19 -23.02 9.63 -9.73
C LEU A 19 -21.53 9.63 -10.12
N ASN A 20 -21.23 10.08 -11.34
CA ASN A 20 -19.87 10.18 -11.83
C ASN A 20 -19.04 11.20 -11.02
N ASN A 21 -19.62 12.36 -10.73
CA ASN A 21 -18.99 13.39 -9.89
C ASN A 21 -18.76 12.89 -8.46
N GLN A 22 -19.74 12.23 -7.88
CA GLN A 22 -19.63 11.63 -6.55
C GLN A 22 -18.54 10.56 -6.52
N SER A 23 -18.54 9.63 -7.49
CA SER A 23 -17.51 8.58 -7.59
C SER A 23 -16.09 9.16 -7.68
N ARG A 24 -15.90 10.22 -8.48
CA ARG A 24 -14.60 10.91 -8.60
C ARG A 24 -14.17 11.55 -7.29
N SER A 25 -15.12 12.24 -6.64
CA SER A 25 -14.87 12.88 -5.35
C SER A 25 -14.46 11.84 -4.29
N ASP A 26 -15.14 10.69 -4.26
CA ASP A 26 -14.83 9.60 -3.33
C ASP A 26 -13.45 8.98 -3.61
N VAL A 27 -13.12 8.70 -4.87
CA VAL A 27 -11.80 8.18 -5.26
C VAL A 27 -10.68 9.15 -4.88
N MET A 28 -10.87 10.45 -5.13
CA MET A 28 -9.91 11.48 -4.73
C MET A 28 -9.75 11.55 -3.21
N ARG A 29 -10.85 11.50 -2.47
CA ARG A 29 -10.83 11.53 -1.01
C ARG A 29 -10.07 10.33 -0.46
N TYR A 30 -10.38 9.10 -0.89
CA TYR A 30 -9.67 7.91 -0.45
C TYR A 30 -8.18 7.95 -0.79
N ALA A 31 -7.81 8.34 -2.01
CA ALA A 31 -6.42 8.46 -2.39
C ALA A 31 -5.65 9.49 -1.54
N THR A 32 -6.31 10.59 -1.14
CA THR A 32 -5.72 11.62 -0.28
C THR A 32 -5.58 11.12 1.16
N GLU A 33 -6.59 10.44 1.71
CA GLU A 33 -6.55 9.83 3.04
C GLU A 33 -5.44 8.76 3.14
N ASP A 34 -5.29 7.94 2.09
CA ASP A 34 -4.22 6.95 2.01
C ASP A 34 -2.84 7.61 1.97
N LEU A 35 -2.69 8.71 1.22
CA LEU A 35 -1.44 9.48 1.17
C LEU A 35 -1.11 10.10 2.54
N GLU A 36 -2.08 10.66 3.25
CA GLU A 36 -1.87 11.21 4.59
C GLU A 36 -1.45 10.11 5.58
N THR A 37 -2.08 8.95 5.50
CA THR A 37 -1.74 7.78 6.33
C THR A 37 -0.32 7.29 6.02
N ALA A 38 0.04 7.18 4.74
CA ALA A 38 1.39 6.79 4.31
C ALA A 38 2.45 7.80 4.76
N LEU A 39 2.15 9.11 4.67
CA LEU A 39 3.04 10.17 5.15
C LEU A 39 3.24 10.12 6.67
N ALA A 40 2.18 9.85 7.43
CA ALA A 40 2.27 9.69 8.88
C ALA A 40 3.16 8.49 9.26
N ARG A 41 3.01 7.35 8.57
CA ARG A 41 3.87 6.16 8.75
C ARG A 41 5.33 6.46 8.42
N LEU A 42 5.58 7.16 7.31
CA LEU A 42 6.94 7.55 6.91
C LEU A 42 7.60 8.45 7.96
N LYS A 43 6.88 9.44 8.49
CA LYS A 43 7.37 10.30 9.57
C LYS A 43 7.70 9.49 10.83
N ALA A 44 6.80 8.59 11.23
CA ALA A 44 7.00 7.74 12.41
C ALA A 44 8.22 6.81 12.25
N ALA A 45 8.39 6.18 11.08
CA ALA A 45 9.54 5.30 10.80
C ALA A 45 10.88 6.08 10.82
N ARG A 46 10.91 7.27 10.21
CA ARG A 46 12.09 8.15 10.26
C ARG A 46 12.44 8.59 11.68
N GLU A 47 11.43 8.93 12.45
CA GLU A 47 11.60 9.32 13.85
C GLU A 47 12.08 8.15 14.70
N ALA A 48 11.57 6.94 14.49
CA ALA A 48 12.01 5.74 15.19
C ALA A 48 13.50 5.46 14.92
N LEU A 49 13.92 5.47 13.65
CA LEU A 49 15.32 5.30 13.28
C LEU A 49 16.22 6.44 13.84
N SER A 50 15.73 7.67 13.85
CA SER A 50 16.46 8.81 14.44
C SER A 50 16.62 8.66 15.96
N ARG A 51 15.56 8.22 16.67
CA ARG A 51 15.63 7.92 18.11
C ARG A 51 16.61 6.79 18.40
N PHE A 52 16.61 5.72 17.60
CA PHE A 52 17.60 4.64 17.72
C PHE A 52 19.01 5.19 17.64
N ARG A 53 19.34 5.97 16.58
CA ARG A 53 20.67 6.57 16.40
C ARG A 53 21.10 7.49 17.56
N THR A 54 20.14 8.26 18.08
CA THR A 54 20.40 9.16 19.21
C THR A 54 20.63 8.39 20.50
N ARG A 55 19.85 7.32 20.76
CA ARG A 55 19.98 6.48 21.95
C ARG A 55 21.29 5.68 21.96
N THR A 56 21.62 5.07 20.83
CA THR A 56 22.76 4.16 20.73
C THR A 56 24.07 4.86 20.36
N GLN A 57 24.02 6.10 19.87
CA GLN A 57 25.14 6.84 19.28
C GLN A 57 25.75 6.12 18.06
N ILE A 58 25.06 5.14 17.49
CA ILE A 58 25.45 4.36 16.33
C ILE A 58 24.63 4.82 15.13
N VAL A 59 25.31 5.31 14.11
CA VAL A 59 24.66 5.77 12.87
C VAL A 59 24.31 4.58 11.98
N ASP A 60 25.25 3.65 11.86
CA ASP A 60 25.15 2.42 11.09
C ASP A 60 25.96 1.31 11.78
N PRO A 61 25.29 0.30 12.37
CA PRO A 61 25.95 -0.82 13.03
C PRO A 61 26.86 -1.63 12.10
N SER A 62 26.53 -1.72 10.81
CA SER A 62 27.34 -2.47 9.85
C SER A 62 28.69 -1.78 9.58
N ALA A 63 28.66 -0.45 9.46
CA ALA A 63 29.89 0.34 9.34
C ALA A 63 30.74 0.31 10.62
N ASP A 64 30.09 0.33 11.78
CA ASP A 64 30.78 0.20 13.08
C ASP A 64 31.49 -1.16 13.21
N ILE A 65 30.82 -2.27 12.82
CA ILE A 65 31.43 -3.60 12.76
C ILE A 65 32.68 -3.60 11.86
N GLN A 66 32.56 -3.05 10.66
CA GLN A 66 33.69 -3.00 9.73
C GLN A 66 34.86 -2.22 10.32
N GLY A 67 34.60 -1.08 10.95
CA GLY A 67 35.59 -0.29 11.64
C GLY A 67 36.31 -1.09 12.76
N ARG A 68 35.55 -1.75 13.62
CA ARG A 68 36.10 -2.58 14.73
C ARG A 68 36.84 -3.81 14.22
N MET A 69 36.36 -4.48 13.17
CA MET A 69 37.09 -5.55 12.49
C MET A 69 38.40 -5.07 11.91
N GLY A 70 38.46 -3.83 11.39
CA GLY A 70 39.70 -3.19 10.96
C GLY A 70 40.69 -3.00 12.12
N VAL A 71 40.22 -2.54 13.29
CA VAL A 71 41.04 -2.42 14.50
C VAL A 71 41.56 -3.80 14.94
N LEU A 72 40.71 -4.81 14.95
CA LEU A 72 41.08 -6.17 15.33
C LEU A 72 42.12 -6.79 14.41
N ASN A 73 41.99 -6.61 13.10
CA ASN A 73 42.97 -7.02 12.10
C ASN A 73 44.33 -6.29 12.30
N ASN A 74 44.30 -5.01 12.59
CA ASN A 74 45.50 -4.23 12.86
C ASN A 74 46.21 -4.73 14.15
N LEU A 75 45.46 -4.97 15.22
CA LEU A 75 46.02 -5.53 16.47
C LEU A 75 46.58 -6.94 16.24
N GLN A 76 45.99 -7.78 15.41
CA GLN A 76 46.51 -9.10 15.05
C GLN A 76 47.85 -8.97 14.27
N GLN A 77 47.97 -8.01 13.35
CA GLN A 77 49.21 -7.72 12.63
C GLN A 77 50.30 -7.23 13.61
N GLN A 78 49.94 -6.34 14.55
CA GLN A 78 50.84 -5.89 15.58
C GLN A 78 51.31 -7.03 16.49
N LEU A 79 50.39 -7.94 16.83
CA LEU A 79 50.72 -9.14 17.62
C LEU A 79 51.72 -10.04 16.88
N ALA A 80 51.49 -10.29 15.59
CA ALA A 80 52.36 -11.10 14.76
C ALA A 80 53.77 -10.49 14.70
N GLN A 81 53.88 -9.16 14.49
CA GLN A 81 55.16 -8.45 14.51
C GLN A 81 55.81 -8.51 15.87
N ALA A 82 55.08 -8.28 16.96
CA ALA A 82 55.64 -8.36 18.31
C ALA A 82 56.12 -9.77 18.69
N LEU A 83 55.49 -10.84 18.17
CA LEU A 83 55.98 -12.20 18.34
C LEU A 83 57.30 -12.44 17.59
N ILE A 84 57.40 -11.96 16.32
CA ILE A 84 58.65 -12.05 15.56
C ILE A 84 59.79 -11.28 16.27
N ASP A 85 59.53 -10.04 16.73
CA ASP A 85 60.49 -9.24 17.46
C ASP A 85 60.97 -9.95 18.74
N ASN A 86 60.04 -10.59 19.49
CA ASN A 86 60.34 -11.35 20.67
C ASN A 86 61.22 -12.58 20.36
N ASP A 87 60.92 -13.31 19.28
CA ASP A 87 61.74 -14.48 18.88
C ASP A 87 63.19 -14.07 18.52
N ILE A 88 63.34 -12.93 17.85
CA ILE A 88 64.67 -12.33 17.56
C ILE A 88 65.39 -11.98 18.87
N VAL A 89 64.71 -11.34 19.84
CA VAL A 89 65.28 -11.01 21.14
C VAL A 89 65.70 -12.27 21.91
N LEU A 90 64.83 -13.31 21.89
CA LEU A 90 65.13 -14.61 22.57
C LEU A 90 66.36 -15.30 21.95
N GLY A 91 66.56 -15.19 20.62
CA GLY A 91 67.70 -15.77 19.92
C GLY A 91 68.99 -15.01 20.06
N THR A 92 68.94 -13.70 20.39
CA THR A 92 70.13 -12.82 20.38
C THR A 92 70.58 -12.33 21.76
N THR A 93 69.77 -12.55 22.84
CA THR A 93 70.02 -12.00 24.18
C THR A 93 70.15 -13.07 25.24
N GLN A 94 70.91 -12.78 26.33
CA GLN A 94 71.06 -13.66 27.49
C GLN A 94 69.75 -13.75 28.34
N GLN A 95 69.64 -14.77 29.20
CA GLN A 95 68.39 -15.11 29.89
C GLN A 95 67.86 -14.02 30.84
N ASN A 96 68.70 -13.11 31.33
CA ASN A 96 68.35 -12.01 32.24
C ASN A 96 68.29 -10.63 31.55
N ASP A 97 68.21 -10.56 30.21
CA ASP A 97 68.14 -9.28 29.50
C ASP A 97 66.78 -8.62 29.69
N PRO A 98 66.71 -7.36 30.18
CA PRO A 98 65.46 -6.60 30.34
C PRO A 98 64.59 -6.49 29.08
N ARG A 99 65.21 -6.63 27.90
CA ARG A 99 64.49 -6.59 26.59
C ARG A 99 63.52 -7.73 26.43
N ARG A 100 63.84 -8.91 26.99
CA ARG A 100 62.95 -10.09 26.97
C ARG A 100 61.63 -9.80 27.71
N GLU A 101 61.75 -9.22 28.88
CA GLU A 101 60.61 -8.88 29.72
C GLU A 101 59.77 -7.79 29.08
N GLN A 102 60.39 -6.80 28.43
CA GLN A 102 59.70 -5.73 27.69
C GLN A 102 58.95 -6.29 26.48
N ALA A 103 59.55 -7.21 25.71
CA ALA A 103 58.90 -7.85 24.57
C ALA A 103 57.71 -8.68 25.02
N ALA A 104 57.82 -9.47 26.10
CA ALA A 104 56.73 -10.24 26.66
C ALA A 104 55.58 -9.36 27.16
N ARG A 105 55.88 -8.25 27.86
CA ARG A 105 54.84 -7.29 28.29
C ARG A 105 54.12 -6.69 27.09
N ARG A 106 54.82 -6.32 26.03
CA ARG A 106 54.18 -5.79 24.81
C ARG A 106 53.21 -6.77 24.18
N ILE A 107 53.60 -8.06 24.08
CA ILE A 107 52.74 -9.12 23.58
C ILE A 107 51.47 -9.26 24.45
N GLN A 108 51.65 -9.25 25.77
CA GLN A 108 50.54 -9.39 26.71
C GLN A 108 49.54 -8.22 26.55
N VAL A 109 50.01 -7.00 26.50
CA VAL A 109 49.17 -5.80 26.29
C VAL A 109 48.36 -5.90 24.98
N ILE A 110 48.99 -6.35 23.88
CA ILE A 110 48.27 -6.51 22.62
C ILE A 110 47.24 -7.63 22.70
N ARG A 111 47.55 -8.75 23.37
CA ARG A 111 46.60 -9.85 23.59
C ARG A 111 45.42 -9.42 24.43
N ASP A 112 45.66 -8.69 25.50
CA ASP A 112 44.58 -8.17 26.35
C ASP A 112 43.68 -7.22 25.54
N ARG A 113 44.27 -6.36 24.72
CA ARG A 113 43.52 -5.47 23.85
C ARG A 113 42.66 -6.19 22.80
N ILE A 114 43.21 -7.29 22.21
CA ILE A 114 42.46 -8.17 21.31
C ILE A 114 41.31 -8.85 22.04
N ALA A 115 41.57 -9.32 23.26
CA ALA A 115 40.54 -9.99 24.09
C ALA A 115 39.40 -8.99 24.43
N ASP A 116 39.72 -7.76 24.80
CA ASP A 116 38.76 -6.72 25.11
C ASP A 116 37.92 -6.33 23.87
N GLU A 117 38.57 -6.16 22.70
CA GLU A 117 37.86 -5.87 21.46
C GLU A 117 36.92 -7.02 21.05
N ARG A 118 37.33 -8.26 21.24
CA ARG A 118 36.49 -9.46 20.98
C ARG A 118 35.27 -9.55 21.90
N LYS A 119 35.41 -9.18 23.18
CA LYS A 119 34.28 -9.16 24.12
C LYS A 119 33.16 -8.25 23.65
N THR A 120 33.49 -7.16 22.97
CA THR A 120 32.52 -6.22 22.44
C THR A 120 31.58 -6.84 21.38
N PHE A 121 32.03 -7.95 20.72
CA PHE A 121 31.21 -8.69 19.75
C PHE A 121 30.45 -9.87 20.36
N SER A 122 30.76 -10.24 21.61
CA SER A 122 30.17 -11.40 22.30
C SER A 122 28.81 -11.00 22.88
N SER A 123 27.80 -11.85 22.69
CA SER A 123 26.46 -11.66 23.20
C SER A 123 26.30 -11.58 24.71
N ASP A 124 27.37 -11.89 25.45
CA ASP A 124 27.34 -12.00 26.91
C ASP A 124 27.86 -10.77 27.66
N VAL A 125 28.23 -9.70 26.95
CA VAL A 125 28.86 -8.53 27.62
C VAL A 125 28.06 -7.27 27.30
N GLU A 126 27.52 -6.68 28.35
CA GLU A 126 27.02 -5.31 28.42
C GLU A 126 28.14 -4.32 28.04
N THR A 127 28.20 -3.82 26.81
CA THR A 127 29.36 -3.02 26.41
C THR A 127 29.08 -1.79 25.52
N ASN A 128 27.87 -1.31 25.51
CA ASN A 128 27.64 0.03 24.97
C ASN A 128 27.07 0.96 26.06
N ILE A 129 27.04 2.27 25.73
CA ILE A 129 26.57 3.33 26.63
C ILE A 129 25.17 3.07 27.18
N ALA A 130 24.37 2.19 26.54
CA ALA A 130 23.00 1.86 26.93
C ALA A 130 22.86 0.48 27.61
N GLY A 131 23.95 -0.30 27.81
CA GLY A 131 23.87 -1.66 28.41
C GLY A 131 23.15 -2.67 27.51
N GLU A 132 23.02 -2.42 26.23
CA GLU A 132 22.28 -3.26 25.29
C GLU A 132 23.23 -4.22 24.53
N ASN A 133 22.73 -5.41 24.23
CA ASN A 133 23.46 -6.45 23.52
C ASN A 133 23.65 -6.06 22.05
N TYR A 134 24.88 -6.03 21.54
CA TYR A 134 25.22 -5.59 20.19
C TYR A 134 24.47 -6.31 19.07
N PRO A 135 24.29 -7.66 19.09
CA PRO A 135 23.44 -8.35 18.13
C PRO A 135 21.97 -7.89 18.15
N ALA A 136 21.45 -7.55 19.32
CA ALA A 136 20.08 -7.03 19.44
C ALA A 136 19.95 -5.63 18.79
N LEU A 137 20.99 -4.80 18.91
CA LEU A 137 21.03 -3.49 18.24
C LEU A 137 21.06 -3.60 16.72
N ILE A 138 21.79 -4.60 16.19
CA ILE A 138 21.80 -4.87 14.75
C ILE A 138 20.40 -5.27 14.28
N ALA A 139 19.78 -6.23 14.97
CA ALA A 139 18.43 -6.69 14.62
C ALA A 139 17.39 -5.56 14.70
N GLU A 140 17.47 -4.71 15.72
CA GLU A 140 16.60 -3.53 15.84
C GLU A 140 16.84 -2.53 14.69
N PHE A 141 18.10 -2.23 14.36
CA PHE A 141 18.43 -1.34 13.26
C PHE A 141 17.93 -1.87 11.91
N GLU A 142 18.12 -3.18 11.64
CA GLU A 142 17.62 -3.83 10.43
C GLU A 142 16.10 -3.74 10.34
N SER A 143 15.38 -4.04 11.44
CA SER A 143 13.93 -3.90 11.50
C SER A 143 13.48 -2.47 11.20
N LEU A 144 14.08 -1.46 11.85
CA LEU A 144 13.76 -0.05 11.63
C LEU A 144 14.08 0.41 10.21
N THR A 145 15.13 -0.14 9.60
CA THR A 145 15.51 0.17 8.21
C THR A 145 14.50 -0.41 7.22
N VAL A 146 14.05 -1.65 7.45
CA VAL A 146 13.01 -2.31 6.64
C VAL A 146 11.68 -1.55 6.78
N ASP A 147 11.30 -1.17 7.99
CA ASP A 147 10.10 -0.38 8.25
C ASP A 147 10.13 0.98 7.52
N LEU A 148 11.29 1.65 7.54
CA LEU A 148 11.49 2.89 6.83
C LEU A 148 11.38 2.70 5.31
N GLN A 149 12.04 1.68 4.76
CA GLN A 149 11.98 1.38 3.33
C GLN A 149 10.55 1.07 2.89
N PHE A 150 9.83 0.24 3.65
CA PHE A 150 8.43 -0.07 3.38
C PHE A 150 7.55 1.19 3.43
N ALA A 151 7.76 2.04 4.43
CA ALA A 151 7.01 3.30 4.54
C ALA A 151 7.30 4.26 3.38
N GLU A 152 8.56 4.33 2.89
CA GLU A 152 8.94 5.14 1.72
C GLU A 152 8.29 4.62 0.43
N GLU A 153 8.29 3.31 0.22
CA GLU A 153 7.65 2.69 -0.95
C GLU A 153 6.13 2.89 -0.92
N THR A 154 5.50 2.71 0.24
CA THR A 154 4.07 2.95 0.43
C THR A 154 3.72 4.40 0.16
N TYR A 155 4.49 5.36 0.66
CA TYR A 155 4.30 6.78 0.40
C TYR A 155 4.40 7.11 -1.09
N ARG A 156 5.39 6.59 -1.80
CA ARG A 156 5.54 6.78 -3.25
C ARG A 156 4.37 6.19 -4.03
N ALA A 157 3.91 5.00 -3.63
CA ALA A 157 2.74 4.37 -4.25
C ALA A 157 1.46 5.17 -4.03
N SER A 158 1.22 5.67 -2.80
CA SER A 158 0.06 6.52 -2.49
C SER A 158 0.11 7.85 -3.22
N LEU A 159 1.29 8.46 -3.38
CA LEU A 159 1.46 9.67 -4.18
C LEU A 159 1.09 9.45 -5.64
N ALA A 160 1.57 8.35 -6.24
CA ALA A 160 1.21 7.97 -7.60
C ALA A 160 -0.29 7.68 -7.75
N ALA A 161 -0.93 7.08 -6.73
CA ALA A 161 -2.37 6.83 -6.72
C ALA A 161 -3.18 8.15 -6.74
N VAL A 162 -2.75 9.17 -5.99
CA VAL A 162 -3.37 10.51 -6.04
C VAL A 162 -3.24 11.13 -7.43
N ASP A 163 -2.08 11.01 -8.07
CA ASP A 163 -1.88 11.54 -9.44
C ASP A 163 -2.78 10.83 -10.46
N VAL A 164 -2.92 9.50 -10.34
CA VAL A 164 -3.85 8.71 -11.18
C VAL A 164 -5.31 9.10 -10.90
N ALA A 165 -5.69 9.25 -9.63
CA ALA A 165 -7.03 9.70 -9.25
C ALA A 165 -7.35 11.08 -9.83
N ARG A 166 -6.39 12.02 -9.76
CA ARG A 166 -6.50 13.36 -10.33
C ARG A 166 -6.64 13.32 -11.86
N ALA A 167 -5.82 12.51 -12.54
CA ALA A 167 -5.90 12.34 -13.98
C ALA A 167 -7.24 11.74 -14.41
N ASN A 168 -7.77 10.76 -13.68
CA ASN A 168 -9.07 10.16 -13.93
C ASN A 168 -10.23 11.13 -13.62
N ALA A 169 -10.09 11.94 -12.59
CA ALA A 169 -11.09 12.97 -12.26
C ALA A 169 -11.21 14.04 -13.34
N SER A 170 -10.12 14.34 -14.07
CA SER A 170 -10.14 15.31 -15.18
C SER A 170 -10.73 14.77 -16.48
N ARG A 171 -10.85 13.42 -16.62
CA ARG A 171 -11.41 12.78 -17.81
C ARG A 171 -12.90 12.50 -17.61
N GLN A 172 -13.73 12.88 -18.59
CA GLN A 172 -15.15 12.53 -18.59
C GLN A 172 -15.28 11.07 -19.05
N THR A 173 -15.46 10.13 -18.09
CA THR A 173 -15.41 8.70 -18.36
C THR A 173 -16.77 8.10 -18.75
N LEU A 174 -17.87 8.69 -18.29
CA LEU A 174 -19.21 8.20 -18.54
C LEU A 174 -20.09 9.34 -19.08
N TYR A 175 -20.69 9.13 -20.24
CA TYR A 175 -21.75 9.99 -20.76
C TYR A 175 -22.85 9.13 -21.40
N LEU A 176 -24.09 9.55 -21.24
CA LEU A 176 -25.21 8.91 -21.88
C LEU A 176 -25.35 9.51 -23.30
N ALA A 177 -25.12 8.70 -24.32
CA ALA A 177 -25.41 9.07 -25.69
C ALA A 177 -26.72 8.39 -26.11
N PRO A 178 -27.83 9.12 -26.26
CA PRO A 178 -29.06 8.53 -26.77
C PRO A 178 -28.83 8.09 -28.23
N TYR A 179 -28.95 6.79 -28.48
CA TYR A 179 -28.81 6.22 -29.83
C TYR A 179 -29.93 6.69 -30.77
N ILE A 180 -31.13 6.83 -30.23
CA ILE A 180 -32.31 7.32 -30.96
C ILE A 180 -32.94 8.43 -30.12
N THR A 181 -33.10 9.62 -30.70
CA THR A 181 -33.85 10.70 -30.06
C THR A 181 -35.35 10.39 -30.07
N PRO A 182 -36.09 10.71 -28.99
CA PRO A 182 -37.53 10.50 -28.93
C PRO A 182 -38.26 11.26 -30.04
N THR A 183 -38.88 10.54 -30.98
CA THR A 183 -39.64 11.10 -32.09
C THR A 183 -41.13 11.25 -31.76
N LEU A 184 -41.83 12.12 -32.48
CA LEU A 184 -43.28 12.20 -32.37
C LEU A 184 -43.91 10.94 -32.99
N PRO A 185 -44.80 10.24 -32.28
CA PRO A 185 -45.53 9.13 -32.87
C PRO A 185 -46.39 9.65 -34.04
N GLN A 186 -46.15 9.08 -35.22
CA GLN A 186 -46.89 9.51 -36.45
C GLN A 186 -48.31 8.96 -36.48
N THR A 187 -48.54 7.83 -35.85
CA THR A 187 -49.84 7.17 -35.77
C THR A 187 -50.11 6.62 -34.38
N ALA A 188 -51.36 6.70 -33.96
CA ALA A 188 -51.78 6.09 -32.69
C ALA A 188 -52.08 4.60 -32.92
N GLU A 189 -51.12 3.70 -32.65
CA GLU A 189 -51.31 2.23 -32.81
C GLU A 189 -52.25 1.64 -31.76
N PHE A 190 -52.32 2.24 -30.56
CA PHE A 190 -53.19 1.77 -29.46
C PHE A 190 -53.98 2.95 -28.86
N PRO A 191 -55.25 2.73 -28.46
CA PRO A 191 -56.05 1.53 -28.70
C PRO A 191 -56.51 1.45 -30.16
N GLN A 192 -56.58 0.25 -30.73
CA GLN A 192 -57.11 -0.03 -32.07
C GLN A 192 -58.63 0.19 -32.07
N ARG A 193 -59.07 1.43 -32.19
CA ARG A 193 -60.47 1.87 -32.01
C ARG A 193 -61.40 1.15 -32.95
N ILE A 194 -60.97 0.91 -34.21
CA ILE A 194 -61.80 0.23 -35.25
C ILE A 194 -62.01 -1.24 -34.89
N MET A 195 -60.93 -1.92 -34.40
CA MET A 195 -61.02 -3.33 -33.99
C MET A 195 -61.87 -3.48 -32.75
N LEU A 196 -61.73 -2.59 -31.75
CA LEU A 196 -62.49 -2.66 -30.51
C LEU A 196 -63.98 -2.38 -30.75
N SER A 197 -64.32 -1.35 -31.61
CA SER A 197 -65.71 -1.08 -31.96
C SER A 197 -66.33 -2.19 -32.79
N GLY A 198 -65.57 -2.80 -33.71
CA GLY A 198 -66.02 -3.98 -34.45
C GLY A 198 -66.36 -5.17 -33.56
N LEU A 199 -65.51 -5.44 -32.55
CA LEU A 199 -65.68 -6.52 -31.60
C LEU A 199 -66.93 -6.30 -30.70
N ILE A 200 -67.11 -5.04 -30.23
CA ILE A 200 -68.29 -4.68 -29.45
C ILE A 200 -69.57 -4.81 -30.32
N GLY A 201 -69.52 -4.35 -31.57
CA GLY A 201 -70.62 -4.49 -32.51
C GLY A 201 -71.02 -5.96 -32.78
N LEU A 202 -70.02 -6.82 -32.98
CA LEU A 202 -70.23 -8.26 -33.18
C LEU A 202 -70.84 -8.89 -31.93
N PHE A 203 -70.40 -8.52 -30.74
CA PHE A 203 -70.95 -9.06 -29.50
C PHE A 203 -72.41 -8.64 -29.29
N LEU A 204 -72.78 -7.39 -29.60
CA LEU A 204 -74.15 -6.90 -29.53
C LEU A 204 -75.05 -7.59 -30.56
N LEU A 205 -74.54 -7.87 -31.77
CA LEU A 205 -75.27 -8.57 -32.81
C LEU A 205 -75.57 -10.02 -32.41
N LEU A 206 -74.58 -10.73 -31.80
CA LEU A 206 -74.79 -12.08 -31.26
C LEU A 206 -75.81 -12.07 -30.10
N ALA A 207 -75.72 -11.12 -29.18
CA ALA A 207 -76.66 -10.96 -28.09
C ALA A 207 -78.12 -10.73 -28.61
N TRP A 208 -78.22 -9.83 -29.65
CA TRP A 208 -79.54 -9.61 -30.28
C TRP A 208 -80.06 -10.83 -31.00
N SER A 209 -79.22 -11.59 -31.73
CA SER A 209 -79.58 -12.82 -32.43
C SER A 209 -80.13 -13.90 -31.45
N ILE A 210 -79.38 -14.06 -30.29
CA ILE A 210 -79.85 -15.00 -29.25
C ILE A 210 -81.21 -14.53 -28.66
N GLY A 211 -81.33 -13.23 -28.37
CA GLY A 211 -82.56 -12.64 -27.88
C GLY A 211 -83.73 -12.84 -28.84
N ALA A 212 -83.55 -12.66 -30.14
CA ALA A 212 -84.50 -12.88 -31.18
C ALA A 212 -84.97 -14.36 -31.29
N LEU A 213 -83.97 -15.27 -31.24
CA LEU A 213 -84.28 -16.73 -31.21
C LEU A 213 -85.10 -17.11 -29.99
N ILE A 214 -84.78 -16.61 -28.83
CA ILE A 214 -85.61 -16.88 -27.61
C ILE A 214 -87.01 -16.29 -27.75
N TYR A 215 -87.14 -15.09 -28.26
CA TYR A 215 -88.40 -14.42 -28.49
C TYR A 215 -89.24 -15.22 -29.47
N TYR A 216 -88.76 -15.68 -30.61
CA TYR A 216 -89.52 -16.50 -31.59
C TYR A 216 -89.86 -17.89 -31.03
N SER A 217 -88.93 -18.51 -30.26
CA SER A 217 -89.18 -19.80 -29.65
C SER A 217 -90.30 -19.77 -28.57
N VAL A 218 -90.40 -18.64 -27.85
CA VAL A 218 -91.47 -18.47 -26.84
C VAL A 218 -92.79 -18.16 -27.52
N ARG A 219 -92.80 -17.41 -28.61
CA ARG A 219 -94.01 -17.04 -29.37
C ARG A 219 -94.60 -18.19 -30.13
N ASP A 220 -93.81 -19.14 -30.61
CA ASP A 220 -94.30 -20.32 -31.36
C ASP A 220 -94.84 -21.41 -30.44
N ARG A 221 -94.66 -21.23 -29.11
CA ARG A 221 -95.21 -22.18 -28.07
C ARG A 221 -96.54 -21.74 -27.52
N ASN A 222 -97.14 -20.62 -27.90
CA ASN A 222 -98.47 -20.14 -27.60
C ASN A 222 -99.35 -20.19 -28.87
#